data_f17234c11868a7311a04a59f066f6693
#
_entry.id   f17234c11868a7311a04a59f066f6693
#
_cell.length_a   1.000
_cell.length_b   1.000
_cell.length_c   1.000
_cell.angle_alpha   90.00
_cell.angle_beta   90.00
_cell.angle_gamma   90.00
#
_symmetry.space_group_name_H-M   'P 1'
#
loop_
_entity.id
_entity.type
_entity.pdbx_description
1 polymer ?
#
loop_
_entity_poly.entity_id
_entity_poly.type
_entity_poly.pdbx_seq_one_letter_code
_entity_poly.pdbx_strand_id
1 'polypeptide(L)'
;MKKELVLCIPVSFLRKKFDLSFCFWKVNKTELDNLEYTYIQREEAEKNNLYKQLIPYVLIFDEEHKILCYQRHGSEKRLSNCFSIGWGGHVNNLDEGDNLYQSLVNCIEREIKEETGL
;
A
#
# COMPACT_ATOMS: atom_id res chain seq x y z
N MET A 1 -15.29 -19.06 4.24
CA MET A 1 -14.77 -17.87 3.57
C MET A 1 -13.44 -17.45 4.19
N LYS A 2 -12.39 -17.39 3.39
CA LYS A 2 -11.07 -16.96 3.91
C LYS A 2 -11.10 -15.46 4.20
N LYS A 3 -10.71 -15.07 5.40
CA LYS A 3 -10.57 -13.66 5.76
C LYS A 3 -9.27 -13.12 5.19
N GLU A 4 -9.33 -11.92 4.66
CA GLU A 4 -8.16 -11.24 4.12
C GLU A 4 -7.21 -10.83 5.26
N LEU A 5 -5.93 -11.17 5.11
CA LEU A 5 -4.87 -10.73 6.01
C LEU A 5 -4.11 -9.62 5.31
N VAL A 6 -3.93 -8.50 5.97
CA VAL A 6 -3.23 -7.34 5.44
C VAL A 6 -1.92 -7.10 6.16
N LEU A 7 -0.92 -6.61 5.44
CA LEU A 7 0.41 -6.34 5.97
C LEU A 7 0.39 -5.08 6.81
N CYS A 8 0.86 -5.20 8.06
CA CYS A 8 0.89 -4.09 9.01
C CYS A 8 2.27 -3.95 9.65
N ILE A 9 2.61 -2.73 10.03
CA ILE A 9 3.85 -2.41 10.72
C ILE A 9 3.52 -1.91 12.12
N PRO A 10 4.17 -2.46 13.17
CA PRO A 10 3.95 -1.97 14.51
C PRO A 10 4.32 -0.50 14.64
N VAL A 11 3.46 0.30 15.25
CA VAL A 11 3.72 1.74 15.48
C VAL A 11 4.97 1.93 16.33
N SER A 12 5.20 1.04 17.32
CA SER A 12 6.40 1.09 18.15
C SER A 12 7.68 0.97 17.33
N PHE A 13 7.68 0.14 16.29
CA PHE A 13 8.82 0.02 15.39
C PHE A 13 9.02 1.29 14.56
N LEU A 14 7.94 1.86 14.02
CA LEU A 14 8.00 3.09 13.25
C LEU A 14 8.57 4.25 14.08
N ARG A 15 8.18 4.36 15.35
CA ARG A 15 8.69 5.40 16.25
C ARG A 15 10.19 5.27 16.52
N LYS A 16 10.73 4.07 16.53
CA LYS A 16 12.17 3.83 16.72
C LYS A 16 12.98 4.18 15.49
N LYS A 17 12.41 3.97 14.29
CA LYS A 17 13.14 4.13 13.03
C LYS A 17 12.95 5.49 12.39
N PHE A 18 11.84 6.17 12.64
CA PHE A 18 11.47 7.40 11.96
C PHE A 18 11.01 8.46 12.96
N ASP A 19 11.31 9.71 12.64
CA ASP A 19 10.76 10.86 13.36
C ASP A 19 9.35 11.12 12.86
N LEU A 20 8.34 10.69 13.62
CA LEU A 20 6.93 10.79 13.22
C LEU A 20 6.38 12.22 13.27
N SER A 21 7.22 13.23 13.60
CA SER A 21 6.84 14.63 13.44
C SER A 21 6.84 15.08 11.98
N PHE A 22 7.47 14.32 11.07
CA PHE A 22 7.45 14.57 9.64
C PHE A 22 6.34 13.78 8.95
N CYS A 23 5.87 14.30 7.81
CA CYS A 23 4.80 13.66 7.02
C CYS A 23 5.29 12.54 6.12
N PHE A 24 6.56 12.56 5.73
CA PHE A 24 7.13 11.54 4.85
C PHE A 24 8.65 11.46 5.01
N TRP A 25 9.21 10.33 4.58
CA TRP A 25 10.65 10.08 4.57
C TRP A 25 11.03 9.40 3.26
N LYS A 26 12.24 9.68 2.80
CA LYS A 26 12.82 8.94 1.67
C LYS A 26 13.45 7.67 2.24
N VAL A 27 13.03 6.52 1.71
CA VAL A 27 13.47 5.20 2.16
C VAL A 27 14.05 4.44 0.98
N ASN A 28 15.24 3.88 1.13
CA ASN A 28 15.82 3.03 0.10
C ASN A 28 15.35 1.57 0.25
N LYS A 29 15.68 0.73 -0.73
CA LYS A 29 15.26 -0.66 -0.74
C LYS A 29 15.74 -1.43 0.49
N THR A 30 16.99 -1.22 0.92
CA THR A 30 17.56 -1.89 2.08
C THR A 30 16.80 -1.53 3.36
N GLU A 31 16.53 -0.25 3.56
CA GLU A 31 15.74 0.21 4.70
C GLU A 31 14.33 -0.37 4.68
N LEU A 32 13.72 -0.43 3.50
CA LEU A 32 12.39 -1.01 3.31
C LEU A 32 12.39 -2.49 3.68
N ASP A 33 13.39 -3.26 3.21
CA ASP A 33 13.49 -4.69 3.48
C ASP A 33 13.78 -5.01 4.95
N ASN A 34 14.25 -4.03 5.72
CA ASN A 34 14.50 -4.18 7.16
C ASN A 34 13.33 -3.77 8.04
N LEU A 35 12.20 -3.36 7.47
CA LEU A 35 11.01 -3.04 8.25
C LEU A 35 10.41 -4.30 8.87
N GLU A 36 10.03 -4.21 10.14
CA GLU A 36 9.27 -5.27 10.79
C GLU A 36 7.81 -5.21 10.33
N TYR A 37 7.23 -6.35 10.02
CA TYR A 37 5.83 -6.41 9.61
C TYR A 37 5.18 -7.69 10.06
N THR A 38 3.86 -7.69 10.10
CA THR A 38 3.04 -8.87 10.38
C THR A 38 1.74 -8.76 9.57
N TYR A 39 1.08 -9.90 9.38
CA TYR A 39 -0.23 -9.92 8.73
C TYR A 39 -1.32 -9.99 9.77
N ILE A 40 -2.31 -9.12 9.66
CA ILE A 40 -3.44 -9.01 10.58
C ILE A 40 -4.73 -9.06 9.77
N GLN A 41 -5.78 -9.65 10.32
CA GLN A 41 -7.09 -9.61 9.66
C GLN A 41 -7.49 -8.16 9.42
N ARG A 42 -8.00 -7.87 8.23
CA ARG A 42 -8.31 -6.51 7.81
C ARG A 42 -9.21 -5.75 8.77
N GLU A 43 -10.26 -6.41 9.26
CA GLU A 43 -11.17 -5.78 10.23
C GLU A 43 -10.47 -5.39 11.53
N GLU A 44 -9.59 -6.25 12.01
CA GLU A 44 -8.80 -5.96 13.21
C GLU A 44 -7.80 -4.84 12.95
N ALA A 45 -7.11 -4.88 11.81
CA ALA A 45 -6.13 -3.87 11.44
C ALA A 45 -6.75 -2.46 11.38
N GLU A 46 -7.96 -2.35 10.87
CA GLU A 46 -8.67 -1.08 10.76
C GLU A 46 -9.03 -0.47 12.12
N LYS A 47 -9.13 -1.29 13.16
CA LYS A 47 -9.50 -0.87 14.51
C LYS A 47 -8.32 -0.80 15.48
N ASN A 48 -7.15 -1.31 15.09
CA ASN A 48 -6.01 -1.46 15.99
C ASN A 48 -5.00 -0.34 15.81
N ASN A 49 -4.97 0.60 16.75
CA ASN A 49 -4.08 1.77 16.70
C ASN A 49 -2.62 1.44 16.95
N LEU A 50 -2.29 0.22 17.33
CA LEU A 50 -0.89 -0.21 17.55
C LEU A 50 -0.20 -0.61 16.25
N TYR A 51 -0.92 -0.68 15.15
CA TYR A 51 -0.41 -1.08 13.85
C TYR A 51 -0.84 -0.12 12.77
N LYS A 52 0.00 0.05 11.76
CA LYS A 52 -0.32 0.80 10.54
C LYS A 52 -0.27 -0.14 9.35
N GLN A 53 -1.29 -0.11 8.53
CA GLN A 53 -1.30 -0.87 7.29
C GLN A 53 -0.33 -0.24 6.29
N LEU A 54 0.44 -1.06 5.61
CA LEU A 54 1.32 -0.60 4.54
C LEU A 54 0.58 -0.68 3.22
N ILE A 55 0.41 0.46 2.59
CA ILE A 55 -0.32 0.57 1.33
C ILE A 55 0.62 1.16 0.28
N PRO A 56 1.12 0.35 -0.67
CA PRO A 56 1.90 0.90 -1.77
C PRO A 56 1.01 1.75 -2.67
N TYR A 57 1.57 2.81 -3.21
CA TYR A 57 0.87 3.72 -4.10
C TYR A 57 1.78 4.07 -5.26
N VAL A 58 1.34 3.76 -6.48
CA VAL A 58 2.16 3.86 -7.67
C VAL A 58 1.63 4.95 -8.60
N LEU A 59 2.55 5.76 -9.12
CA LEU A 59 2.25 6.76 -10.14
C LEU A 59 2.80 6.23 -11.48
N ILE A 60 2.02 6.39 -12.54
CA ILE A 60 2.41 5.94 -13.87
C ILE A 60 2.58 7.14 -14.78
N PHE A 61 3.75 7.25 -15.39
CA PHE A 61 4.09 8.32 -16.33
C PHE A 61 4.30 7.76 -17.73
N ASP A 62 3.94 8.54 -18.74
CA ASP A 62 4.27 8.21 -20.12
C ASP A 62 5.69 8.69 -20.48
N GLU A 63 6.10 8.49 -21.74
CA GLU A 63 7.43 8.88 -22.21
C GLU A 63 7.64 10.40 -22.21
N GLU A 64 6.56 11.17 -22.22
CA GLU A 64 6.59 12.65 -22.17
C GLU A 64 6.50 13.18 -20.73
N HIS A 65 6.61 12.29 -19.72
CA HIS A 65 6.49 12.62 -18.30
C HIS A 65 5.09 13.12 -17.88
N LYS A 66 4.07 12.80 -18.67
CA LYS A 66 2.68 13.08 -18.28
C LYS A 66 2.20 11.96 -17.36
N ILE A 67 1.51 12.36 -16.29
CA ILE A 67 0.97 11.39 -15.34
C ILE A 67 -0.37 10.86 -15.83
N LEU A 68 -0.54 9.53 -15.73
CA LEU A 68 -1.81 8.90 -16.03
C LEU A 68 -2.78 9.14 -14.87
N CYS A 69 -3.96 9.65 -15.20
CA CYS A 69 -5.02 9.81 -14.20
C CYS A 69 -6.28 9.07 -14.66
N TYR A 70 -7.14 8.76 -13.71
CA TYR A 70 -8.38 8.06 -13.99
C TYR A 70 -9.51 8.56 -13.10
N GLN A 71 -10.74 8.46 -13.62
CA GLN A 71 -11.93 8.82 -12.86
C GLN A 71 -12.33 7.63 -11.96
N ARG A 72 -12.53 7.90 -10.70
CA ARG A 72 -12.88 6.86 -9.74
C ARG A 72 -14.34 6.44 -9.91
N HIS A 73 -14.55 5.13 -9.95
CA HIS A 73 -15.86 4.50 -9.94
C HIS A 73 -15.85 3.46 -8.83
N GLY A 74 -16.86 3.45 -7.99
CA GLY A 74 -16.92 2.48 -6.92
C GLY A 74 -17.93 2.81 -5.86
N SER A 75 -17.90 2.03 -4.78
CA SER A 75 -18.85 2.11 -3.67
C SER A 75 -18.62 3.31 -2.74
N GLU A 76 -17.47 3.95 -2.79
CA GLU A 76 -17.19 5.13 -1.96
C GLU A 76 -17.82 6.37 -2.57
N LYS A 77 -19.02 6.71 -2.13
CA LYS A 77 -19.78 7.83 -2.67
C LYS A 77 -19.04 9.17 -2.62
N ARG A 78 -18.28 9.43 -1.55
CA ARG A 78 -17.54 10.69 -1.39
C ARG A 78 -16.45 10.87 -2.44
N LEU A 79 -15.93 9.77 -3.01
CA LEU A 79 -14.86 9.77 -4.00
C LEU A 79 -15.38 9.45 -5.41
N SER A 80 -16.69 9.22 -5.55
CA SER A 80 -17.30 8.94 -6.84
C SER A 80 -17.13 10.15 -7.76
N ASN A 81 -16.73 9.89 -9.01
CA ASN A 81 -16.46 10.88 -10.04
C ASN A 81 -15.25 11.80 -9.79
N CYS A 82 -14.50 11.55 -8.71
CA CYS A 82 -13.21 12.23 -8.51
C CYS A 82 -12.14 11.58 -9.37
N PHE A 83 -11.13 12.37 -9.77
CA PHE A 83 -9.97 11.84 -10.48
C PHE A 83 -8.88 11.45 -9.51
N SER A 84 -8.15 10.39 -9.83
CA SER A 84 -6.99 9.92 -9.08
C SER A 84 -5.80 9.75 -10.00
N ILE A 85 -4.61 9.97 -9.46
CA ILE A 85 -3.36 9.92 -10.24
C ILE A 85 -2.51 8.69 -9.94
N GLY A 86 -2.97 7.83 -9.04
CA GLY A 86 -2.20 6.65 -8.67
C GLY A 86 -3.05 5.46 -8.35
N TRP A 87 -2.41 4.31 -8.33
CA TRP A 87 -3.03 3.04 -7.97
C TRP A 87 -2.37 2.49 -6.73
N GLY A 88 -3.19 1.98 -5.82
CA GLY A 88 -2.69 1.37 -4.61
C GLY A 88 -3.72 0.46 -4.00
N GLY A 89 -3.31 -0.25 -2.98
CA GLY A 89 -4.19 -1.15 -2.27
C GLY A 89 -3.47 -1.83 -1.12
N HIS A 90 -4.21 -2.60 -0.37
CA HIS A 90 -3.67 -3.32 0.77
C HIS A 90 -2.81 -4.50 0.30
N VAL A 91 -1.61 -4.62 0.89
CA VAL A 91 -0.79 -5.81 0.70
C VAL A 91 -1.43 -6.94 1.50
N ASN A 92 -1.78 -8.02 0.85
CA ASN A 92 -2.32 -9.19 1.53
C ASN A 92 -1.30 -10.34 1.57
N ASN A 93 -1.60 -11.38 2.32
CA ASN A 93 -0.69 -12.51 2.50
C ASN A 93 -0.41 -13.28 1.20
N LEU A 94 -1.26 -13.16 0.19
CA LEU A 94 -1.05 -13.80 -1.12
C LEU A 94 -0.01 -13.04 -1.95
N ASP A 95 0.26 -11.80 -1.62
CA ASP A 95 1.27 -10.98 -2.29
C ASP A 95 2.69 -11.25 -1.79
N GLU A 96 2.83 -12.00 -0.69
CA GLU A 96 4.12 -12.20 -0.03
C GLU A 96 5.19 -12.74 -0.99
N GLY A 97 6.31 -12.03 -1.08
CA GLY A 97 7.48 -12.41 -1.86
C GLY A 97 8.67 -12.73 -0.95
N ASP A 98 9.87 -12.83 -1.55
CA ASP A 98 11.08 -13.18 -0.83
C ASP A 98 11.55 -12.09 0.15
N ASN A 99 11.13 -10.85 -0.09
CA ASN A 99 11.42 -9.71 0.77
C ASN A 99 10.26 -8.71 0.70
N LEU A 100 10.28 -7.71 1.56
CA LEU A 100 9.18 -6.73 1.61
C LEU A 100 9.01 -5.98 0.29
N TYR A 101 10.13 -5.56 -0.33
CA TYR A 101 10.07 -4.88 -1.62
C TYR A 101 9.31 -5.72 -2.66
N GLN A 102 9.63 -7.00 -2.75
CA GLN A 102 8.96 -7.89 -3.71
C GLN A 102 7.46 -8.05 -3.38
N SER A 103 7.12 -8.10 -2.10
CA SER A 103 5.71 -8.15 -1.69
C SER A 103 4.94 -6.91 -2.13
N LEU A 104 5.56 -5.73 -2.03
CA LEU A 104 4.95 -4.48 -2.50
C LEU A 104 4.77 -4.49 -4.03
N VAL A 105 5.77 -4.95 -4.76
CA VAL A 105 5.69 -5.07 -6.22
C VAL A 105 4.56 -6.02 -6.63
N ASN A 106 4.47 -7.17 -5.98
CA ASN A 106 3.41 -8.14 -6.24
C ASN A 106 2.02 -7.55 -5.99
N CYS A 107 1.88 -6.80 -4.91
CA CYS A 107 0.63 -6.11 -4.59
C CYS A 107 0.25 -5.10 -5.69
N ILE A 108 1.18 -4.28 -6.12
CA ILE A 108 0.93 -3.26 -7.14
C ILE A 108 0.56 -3.90 -8.47
N GLU A 109 1.27 -4.96 -8.87
CA GLU A 109 0.95 -5.68 -10.11
C GLU A 109 -0.47 -6.25 -10.06
N ARG A 110 -0.86 -6.84 -8.93
CA ARG A 110 -2.21 -7.36 -8.74
C ARG A 110 -3.26 -6.25 -8.81
N GLU A 111 -3.05 -5.15 -8.09
CA GLU A 111 -3.99 -4.04 -8.05
C GLU A 111 -4.17 -3.37 -9.42
N ILE A 112 -3.10 -3.14 -10.14
CA ILE A 112 -3.17 -2.56 -11.49
C ILE A 112 -3.95 -3.49 -12.42
N LYS A 113 -3.66 -4.78 -12.36
CA LYS A 113 -4.35 -5.78 -13.19
C LYS A 113 -5.84 -5.84 -12.89
N GLU A 114 -6.21 -5.84 -11.60
CA GLU A 114 -7.61 -5.88 -11.18
C GLU A 114 -8.39 -4.63 -11.61
N GLU A 115 -7.77 -3.45 -11.50
CA GLU A 115 -8.44 -2.19 -11.79
C GLU A 115 -8.42 -1.80 -13.27
N THR A 116 -7.37 -2.17 -13.99
CA THR A 116 -7.18 -1.72 -15.38
C THR A 116 -7.22 -2.85 -16.41
N GLY A 117 -7.07 -4.09 -15.98
CA GLY A 117 -7.00 -5.23 -16.90
C GLY A 117 -5.65 -5.37 -17.62
N LEU A 118 -4.67 -4.54 -17.27
CA LEU A 118 -3.34 -4.57 -17.90
C LEU A 118 -2.44 -5.71 -17.33
#